data_fa58c61e1caef64ce8fb87b64769db0d
#
_entry.id   fa58c61e1caef64ce8fb87b64769db0d
#
_cell.length_a   1.000
_cell.length_b   1.000
_cell.length_c   1.000
_cell.angle_alpha   90.00
_cell.angle_beta   90.00
_cell.angle_gamma   90.00
#
_symmetry.space_group_name_H-M   'P 1'
#
loop_
_entity.id
_entity.type
_entity.pdbx_description
1 polymer ?
#
loop_
_entity_poly.entity_id
_entity_poly.type
_entity_poly.pdbx_seq_one_letter_code
_entity_poly.pdbx_strand_id
1 'polypeptide(L)'
;MRKVKFAMMILAASLLTACGSSKKEQSVNEETAAARTQETENLLANLKKIPSKGIMLGHHDDTVYGIGWEGEEGRSDVKSVCGDYPAVISFDLGELELGNAANLDKVPFDKIRKEIINQYQRGGMVSLSWHARNPKTGGDAWDVSDTTVVKSILPGGENHQKFAGWLGGVADFLHSLKTADGVKIPVLFRPWHEHSGSWFWWGEKLCTPEEYKALWHMTVDTLQAKGVDNALYAYSPGTEPKDTTEYLKKYPGDELIDVIGFDTYQFDRDTYLAG
;
A
#
# COMPACT_ATOMS: atom_id res chain seq x y z
N MET A 1 -65.19 -45.82 4.27
CA MET A 1 -66.14 -45.61 3.17
C MET A 1 -65.65 -44.34 2.46
N ARG A 2 -65.35 -44.29 1.34
CA ARG A 2 -65.63 -44.41 -0.05
C ARG A 2 -64.34 -44.17 -0.88
N LYS A 3 -64.07 -45.14 -1.68
CA LYS A 3 -63.19 -45.17 -2.84
C LYS A 3 -63.75 -44.28 -3.96
N VAL A 4 -62.89 -43.77 -4.87
CA VAL A 4 -63.04 -43.67 -6.32
C VAL A 4 -61.75 -43.02 -6.86
N LYS A 5 -60.84 -43.72 -7.53
CA LYS A 5 -60.68 -44.18 -8.92
C LYS A 5 -60.31 -43.11 -9.91
N PHE A 6 -59.07 -43.23 -10.43
CA PHE A 6 -58.62 -43.28 -11.84
C PHE A 6 -59.10 -42.27 -12.84
N ALA A 7 -58.16 -41.55 -13.47
CA ALA A 7 -58.06 -41.52 -14.91
C ALA A 7 -56.64 -41.11 -15.36
N MET A 8 -56.07 -41.99 -16.12
CA MET A 8 -54.80 -41.89 -16.86
C MET A 8 -55.18 -41.35 -18.24
N MET A 9 -54.48 -40.31 -18.71
CA MET A 9 -54.54 -39.92 -20.11
C MET A 9 -53.12 -39.65 -20.63
N ILE A 10 -52.70 -40.56 -21.50
CA ILE A 10 -51.53 -40.51 -22.34
C ILE A 10 -51.88 -39.65 -23.56
N LEU A 11 -51.08 -38.66 -23.90
CA LEU A 11 -51.01 -38.18 -25.26
C LEU A 11 -49.59 -37.80 -25.67
N ALA A 12 -49.29 -38.15 -26.87
CA ALA A 12 -47.99 -38.35 -27.48
C ALA A 12 -47.26 -37.08 -27.88
N ALA A 13 -45.98 -37.19 -27.87
CA ALA A 13 -44.89 -36.71 -28.75
C ALA A 13 -45.14 -35.53 -29.70
N SER A 14 -44.27 -34.52 -29.59
CA SER A 14 -43.72 -33.81 -30.75
C SER A 14 -42.25 -33.45 -30.44
N LEU A 15 -41.32 -34.07 -31.15
CA LEU A 15 -39.92 -33.65 -31.23
C LEU A 15 -39.83 -32.32 -31.97
N LEU A 16 -39.27 -31.30 -31.34
CA LEU A 16 -38.68 -30.15 -32.01
C LEU A 16 -37.23 -30.01 -31.53
N THR A 17 -36.31 -30.41 -32.37
CA THR A 17 -34.88 -30.13 -32.29
C THR A 17 -34.67 -28.64 -32.46
N ALA A 18 -34.32 -27.94 -31.37
CA ALA A 18 -33.76 -26.60 -31.44
C ALA A 18 -32.28 -26.71 -31.00
N CYS A 19 -31.37 -26.53 -31.95
CA CYS A 19 -29.97 -26.21 -31.68
C CYS A 19 -29.89 -24.93 -30.87
N GLY A 20 -29.68 -25.03 -29.57
CA GLY A 20 -29.33 -23.94 -28.68
C GLY A 20 -27.86 -24.04 -28.34
N SER A 21 -27.05 -23.13 -28.87
CA SER A 21 -25.66 -22.93 -28.46
C SER A 21 -25.63 -22.67 -26.97
N SER A 22 -25.14 -23.62 -26.19
CA SER A 22 -24.82 -23.39 -24.80
C SER A 22 -23.62 -22.44 -24.73
N LYS A 23 -23.88 -21.15 -24.49
CA LYS A 23 -22.87 -20.27 -23.91
C LYS A 23 -22.47 -20.88 -22.56
N LYS A 24 -21.24 -21.42 -22.49
CA LYS A 24 -20.57 -21.61 -21.20
C LYS A 24 -20.45 -20.22 -20.58
N GLU A 25 -21.26 -19.94 -19.59
CA GLU A 25 -20.93 -18.90 -18.61
C GLU A 25 -19.63 -19.36 -17.94
N GLN A 26 -18.54 -18.70 -18.32
CA GLN A 26 -17.32 -18.70 -17.51
C GLN A 26 -17.72 -18.01 -16.20
N SER A 27 -17.87 -18.81 -15.15
CA SER A 27 -17.81 -18.28 -13.79
C SER A 27 -16.42 -17.67 -13.65
N VAL A 28 -16.34 -16.36 -13.71
CA VAL A 28 -15.21 -15.60 -13.21
C VAL A 28 -15.19 -15.96 -11.71
N ASN A 29 -14.23 -16.79 -11.31
CA ASN A 29 -13.90 -16.89 -9.89
C ASN A 29 -13.50 -15.47 -9.46
N GLU A 30 -14.37 -14.81 -8.74
CA GLU A 30 -13.96 -13.70 -7.88
C GLU A 30 -12.97 -14.34 -6.88
N GLU A 31 -11.70 -14.19 -7.17
CA GLU A 31 -10.64 -14.43 -6.20
C GLU A 31 -10.87 -13.39 -5.12
N THR A 32 -11.53 -13.79 -4.03
CA THR A 32 -11.78 -12.93 -2.89
C THR A 32 -10.42 -12.48 -2.37
N ALA A 33 -10.19 -11.16 -2.41
CA ALA A 33 -9.00 -10.55 -1.81
C ALA A 33 -8.78 -11.16 -0.42
N ALA A 34 -7.52 -11.49 -0.11
CA ALA A 34 -7.18 -12.10 1.19
C ALA A 34 -7.70 -11.19 2.31
N ALA A 35 -8.51 -11.75 3.21
CA ALA A 35 -9.02 -10.99 4.35
C ALA A 35 -7.83 -10.56 5.21
N ARG A 36 -7.84 -9.29 5.65
CA ARG A 36 -6.81 -8.74 6.54
C ARG A 36 -6.70 -9.53 7.83
N THR A 37 -5.50 -9.54 8.44
CA THR A 37 -5.33 -10.11 9.78
C THR A 37 -6.13 -9.33 10.81
N GLN A 38 -6.44 -9.98 11.95
CA GLN A 38 -7.13 -9.31 13.04
C GLN A 38 -6.33 -8.12 13.58
N GLU A 39 -5.01 -8.22 13.60
CA GLU A 39 -4.10 -7.13 14.01
C GLU A 39 -4.21 -5.93 13.08
N THR A 40 -4.32 -6.17 11.77
CA THR A 40 -4.50 -5.11 10.76
C THR A 40 -5.86 -4.41 10.92
N GLU A 41 -6.92 -5.17 11.13
CA GLU A 41 -8.26 -4.61 11.41
C GLU A 41 -8.28 -3.83 12.74
N ASN A 42 -7.58 -4.32 13.76
CA ASN A 42 -7.44 -3.62 15.04
C ASN A 42 -6.69 -2.30 14.88
N LEU A 43 -5.62 -2.27 14.07
CA LEU A 43 -4.90 -1.03 13.75
C LEU A 43 -5.84 -0.03 13.09
N LEU A 44 -6.58 -0.43 12.05
CA LEU A 44 -7.54 0.44 11.35
C LEU A 44 -8.62 0.97 12.31
N ALA A 45 -9.19 0.11 13.16
CA ALA A 45 -10.18 0.50 14.14
C ALA A 45 -9.63 1.49 15.19
N ASN A 46 -8.36 1.35 15.56
CA ASN A 46 -7.70 2.28 16.49
C ASN A 46 -7.39 3.61 15.82
N LEU A 47 -6.91 3.63 14.57
CA LEU A 47 -6.68 4.86 13.81
C LEU A 47 -7.96 5.70 13.70
N LYS A 48 -9.11 5.08 13.49
CA LYS A 48 -10.42 5.78 13.48
C LYS A 48 -10.81 6.42 14.83
N LYS A 49 -10.27 5.93 15.95
CA LYS A 49 -10.56 6.43 17.29
C LYS A 49 -9.59 7.51 17.77
N ILE A 50 -8.36 7.52 17.28
CA ILE A 50 -7.30 8.42 17.73
C ILE A 50 -7.67 9.90 17.59
N PRO A 51 -8.27 10.39 16.46
CA PRO A 51 -8.60 11.80 16.32
C PRO A 51 -9.49 12.37 17.43
N SER A 52 -10.29 11.53 18.11
CA SER A 52 -11.11 11.95 19.26
C SER A 52 -10.33 12.07 20.56
N LYS A 53 -9.08 11.59 20.60
CA LYS A 53 -8.23 11.54 21.81
C LYS A 53 -6.99 12.43 21.72
N GLY A 54 -6.52 12.70 20.51
CA GLY A 54 -5.31 13.46 20.26
C GLY A 54 -4.69 13.13 18.91
N ILE A 55 -3.40 13.41 18.78
CA ILE A 55 -2.59 13.13 17.61
C ILE A 55 -1.44 12.19 18.00
N MET A 56 -0.93 11.41 17.03
CA MET A 56 0.27 10.61 17.20
C MET A 56 1.45 11.36 16.62
N LEU A 57 2.49 11.60 17.42
CA LEU A 57 3.77 12.06 16.90
C LEU A 57 4.48 10.90 16.22
N GLY A 58 4.95 11.12 14.99
CA GLY A 58 5.79 10.19 14.24
C GLY A 58 7.18 10.75 13.99
N HIS A 59 8.15 9.86 13.76
CA HIS A 59 9.50 10.24 13.33
C HIS A 59 10.06 9.19 12.35
N HIS A 60 10.66 9.67 11.27
CA HIS A 60 11.27 8.79 10.26
C HIS A 60 12.64 8.33 10.77
N ASP A 61 12.93 7.04 10.61
CA ASP A 61 14.21 6.38 10.98
C ASP A 61 14.66 6.60 12.45
N ASP A 62 13.79 7.02 13.34
CA ASP A 62 14.09 7.47 14.71
C ASP A 62 14.93 6.48 15.55
N THR A 63 14.84 5.18 15.28
CA THR A 63 15.56 4.14 16.04
C THR A 63 16.76 3.55 15.32
N VAL A 64 17.13 4.11 14.16
CA VAL A 64 18.26 3.60 13.37
C VAL A 64 19.39 4.61 13.22
N TYR A 65 19.06 5.88 13.09
CA TYR A 65 20.02 6.99 13.16
C TYR A 65 19.32 8.29 13.60
N GLY A 66 20.13 9.29 14.00
CA GLY A 66 19.65 10.60 14.40
C GLY A 66 20.76 11.62 14.46
N ILE A 67 20.57 12.68 15.23
CA ILE A 67 21.53 13.78 15.31
C ILE A 67 22.83 13.32 16.02
N GLY A 68 23.86 13.08 15.21
CA GLY A 68 25.20 12.72 15.70
C GLY A 68 25.33 11.26 16.15
N TRP A 69 24.42 10.38 15.75
CA TRP A 69 24.53 8.94 16.06
C TRP A 69 23.93 8.10 14.93
N GLU A 70 24.40 6.85 14.82
CA GLU A 70 23.91 5.83 13.88
C GLU A 70 24.07 4.45 14.51
N GLY A 71 23.06 3.59 14.34
CA GLY A 71 23.11 2.17 14.69
C GLY A 71 23.11 1.85 16.20
N GLU A 72 23.04 2.84 17.09
CA GLU A 72 23.02 2.62 18.54
C GLU A 72 21.72 1.93 18.99
N GLU A 73 21.88 0.83 19.72
CA GLU A 73 20.76 0.02 20.17
C GLU A 73 19.88 0.75 21.20
N GLY A 74 18.56 0.79 20.94
CA GLY A 74 17.57 1.38 21.86
C GLY A 74 17.62 2.90 21.96
N ARG A 75 18.39 3.59 21.11
CA ARG A 75 18.44 5.04 21.04
C ARG A 75 17.31 5.58 20.17
N SER A 76 16.88 6.78 20.48
CA SER A 76 15.87 7.56 19.79
C SER A 76 16.03 9.02 20.16
N ASP A 77 16.06 9.91 19.16
CA ASP A 77 16.12 11.35 19.43
C ASP A 77 14.84 11.84 20.11
N VAL A 78 13.67 11.32 19.72
CA VAL A 78 12.38 11.63 20.37
C VAL A 78 12.42 11.20 21.83
N LYS A 79 12.84 9.97 22.12
CA LYS A 79 12.96 9.47 23.50
C LYS A 79 13.94 10.28 24.33
N SER A 80 15.02 10.77 23.73
CA SER A 80 16.00 11.61 24.41
C SER A 80 15.42 12.94 24.87
N VAL A 81 14.38 13.45 24.18
CA VAL A 81 13.71 14.72 24.48
C VAL A 81 12.53 14.54 25.44
N CYS A 82 11.65 13.56 25.19
CA CYS A 82 10.40 13.43 25.93
C CYS A 82 10.32 12.19 26.84
N GLY A 83 11.34 11.31 26.84
CA GLY A 83 11.40 10.13 27.72
C GLY A 83 10.73 8.89 27.15
N ASP A 84 10.09 8.98 25.97
CA ASP A 84 9.43 7.84 25.31
C ASP A 84 9.65 7.86 23.80
N TYR A 85 9.46 6.71 23.16
CA TYR A 85 9.56 6.58 21.70
C TYR A 85 8.39 7.26 20.99
N PRO A 86 8.56 7.69 19.72
CA PRO A 86 7.44 8.21 18.95
C PRO A 86 6.34 7.15 18.78
N ALA A 87 5.09 7.60 18.75
CA ALA A 87 3.94 6.69 18.55
C ALA A 87 3.96 6.03 17.15
N VAL A 88 4.53 6.70 16.16
CA VAL A 88 4.72 6.19 14.80
C VAL A 88 6.21 6.26 14.44
N ILE A 89 6.76 5.15 13.96
CA ILE A 89 8.08 5.15 13.30
C ILE A 89 7.88 4.84 11.84
N SER A 90 8.58 5.54 10.96
CA SER A 90 8.55 5.23 9.53
C SER A 90 9.93 4.83 9.01
N PHE A 91 9.93 4.03 7.94
CA PHE A 91 11.11 3.63 7.18
C PHE A 91 10.81 3.69 5.69
N ASP A 92 11.86 3.74 4.87
CA ASP A 92 11.71 3.65 3.42
C ASP A 92 12.16 2.29 2.87
N LEU A 93 11.48 1.80 1.83
CA LEU A 93 11.78 0.54 1.17
C LEU A 93 12.59 0.70 -0.13
N GLY A 94 12.97 1.92 -0.53
CA GLY A 94 13.78 2.14 -1.73
C GLY A 94 15.06 1.29 -1.73
N GLU A 95 15.44 0.75 -2.88
CA GLU A 95 16.51 -0.22 -3.10
C GLU A 95 16.16 -1.70 -2.79
N LEU A 96 15.03 -1.98 -2.10
CA LEU A 96 14.57 -3.35 -1.84
C LEU A 96 14.31 -4.11 -3.14
N GLU A 97 13.76 -3.43 -4.13
CA GLU A 97 13.44 -3.97 -5.45
C GLU A 97 14.66 -4.43 -6.25
N LEU A 98 15.83 -3.94 -5.91
CA LEU A 98 17.10 -4.37 -6.53
C LEU A 98 17.75 -5.53 -5.79
N GLY A 99 17.18 -5.96 -4.63
CA GLY A 99 17.78 -6.98 -3.77
C GLY A 99 18.98 -6.48 -2.97
N ASN A 100 19.10 -5.16 -2.79
CA ASN A 100 20.16 -4.57 -1.97
C ASN A 100 19.94 -4.92 -0.50
N ALA A 101 21.03 -4.97 0.30
CA ALA A 101 20.96 -5.28 1.73
C ALA A 101 20.48 -4.10 2.57
N ALA A 102 20.53 -2.87 2.05
CA ALA A 102 20.15 -1.63 2.73
C ALA A 102 19.30 -0.77 1.81
N ASN A 103 18.47 0.09 2.42
CA ASN A 103 17.63 1.04 1.71
C ASN A 103 18.45 2.23 1.17
N LEU A 104 17.76 3.20 0.53
CA LEU A 104 18.37 4.39 -0.06
C LEU A 104 19.12 5.27 0.98
N ASP A 105 18.71 5.23 2.25
CA ASP A 105 19.34 5.94 3.38
C ASP A 105 20.46 5.12 4.02
N LYS A 106 20.84 3.98 3.40
CA LYS A 106 21.87 3.03 3.85
C LYS A 106 21.50 2.27 5.12
N VAL A 107 20.23 2.28 5.52
CA VAL A 107 19.75 1.50 6.66
C VAL A 107 19.55 0.04 6.24
N PRO A 108 20.21 -0.93 6.89
CA PRO A 108 20.05 -2.34 6.56
C PRO A 108 18.61 -2.81 6.74
N PHE A 109 18.05 -3.55 5.76
CA PHE A 109 16.67 -4.07 5.85
C PHE A 109 16.47 -5.01 7.05
N ASP A 110 17.49 -5.73 7.50
CA ASP A 110 17.40 -6.52 8.72
C ASP A 110 17.27 -5.65 9.98
N LYS A 111 17.94 -4.48 10.02
CA LYS A 111 17.77 -3.50 11.10
C LYS A 111 16.35 -2.90 11.05
N ILE A 112 15.87 -2.50 9.87
CA ILE A 112 14.49 -2.01 9.68
C ILE A 112 13.49 -3.04 10.22
N ARG A 113 13.62 -4.31 9.82
CA ARG A 113 12.74 -5.39 10.29
C ARG A 113 12.76 -5.54 11.80
N LYS A 114 13.96 -5.50 12.41
CA LYS A 114 14.12 -5.56 13.86
C LYS A 114 13.40 -4.41 14.56
N GLU A 115 13.57 -3.18 14.06
CA GLU A 115 12.93 -2.00 14.67
C GLU A 115 11.41 -1.97 14.46
N ILE A 116 10.89 -2.50 13.37
CA ILE A 116 9.45 -2.72 13.18
C ILE A 116 8.90 -3.66 14.26
N ILE A 117 9.59 -4.78 14.54
CA ILE A 117 9.19 -5.72 15.58
C ILE A 117 9.22 -5.04 16.96
N ASN A 118 10.30 -4.30 17.25
CA ASN A 118 10.43 -3.55 18.50
C ASN A 118 9.33 -2.51 18.67
N GLN A 119 8.99 -1.78 17.60
CA GLN A 119 7.93 -0.76 17.63
C GLN A 119 6.56 -1.37 17.89
N TYR A 120 6.24 -2.46 17.22
CA TYR A 120 4.99 -3.20 17.46
C TYR A 120 4.89 -3.71 18.88
N GLN A 121 5.97 -4.28 19.43
CA GLN A 121 6.02 -4.78 20.82
C GLN A 121 5.85 -3.67 21.86
N ARG A 122 6.26 -2.43 21.54
CA ARG A 122 6.01 -1.24 22.36
C ARG A 122 4.57 -0.73 22.25
N GLY A 123 3.74 -1.29 21.37
CA GLY A 123 2.39 -0.83 21.08
C GLY A 123 2.32 0.36 20.12
N GLY A 124 3.43 0.71 19.48
CA GLY A 124 3.51 1.75 18.47
C GLY A 124 3.12 1.27 17.08
N MET A 125 2.98 2.20 16.15
CA MET A 125 2.63 1.98 14.74
C MET A 125 3.86 2.14 13.85
N VAL A 126 3.86 1.47 12.71
CA VAL A 126 4.89 1.59 11.67
C VAL A 126 4.26 2.06 10.37
N SER A 127 4.92 3.03 9.71
CA SER A 127 4.65 3.42 8.33
C SER A 127 5.83 3.07 7.44
N LEU A 128 5.56 2.66 6.20
CA LEU A 128 6.58 2.32 5.20
C LEU A 128 6.33 3.13 3.94
N SER A 129 7.26 3.99 3.56
CA SER A 129 7.29 4.62 2.23
C SER A 129 8.10 3.77 1.26
N TRP A 130 8.04 4.10 -0.02
CA TRP A 130 8.81 3.42 -1.04
C TRP A 130 9.23 4.41 -2.13
N HIS A 131 10.47 4.86 -2.07
CA HIS A 131 11.12 5.59 -3.16
C HIS A 131 11.65 4.60 -4.21
N ALA A 132 10.70 3.97 -4.92
CA ALA A 132 11.02 2.96 -5.93
C ALA A 132 11.90 3.54 -7.03
N ARG A 133 12.95 2.81 -7.40
CA ARG A 133 13.79 3.12 -8.56
C ARG A 133 12.94 3.24 -9.82
N ASN A 134 13.43 3.99 -10.80
CA ASN A 134 12.76 4.10 -12.10
C ASN A 134 12.87 2.76 -12.86
N PRO A 135 11.78 2.02 -13.07
CA PRO A 135 11.84 0.68 -13.66
C PRO A 135 12.21 0.69 -15.15
N LYS A 136 12.02 1.81 -15.82
CA LYS A 136 12.29 1.94 -17.26
C LYS A 136 13.73 2.38 -17.54
N THR A 137 14.20 3.41 -16.85
CA THR A 137 15.54 3.99 -17.08
C THR A 137 16.62 3.32 -16.23
N GLY A 138 16.25 2.74 -15.08
CA GLY A 138 17.18 2.25 -14.07
C GLY A 138 17.72 3.34 -13.16
N GLY A 139 17.27 4.60 -13.32
CA GLY A 139 17.56 5.72 -12.43
C GLY A 139 16.90 5.57 -11.05
N ASP A 140 17.03 6.58 -10.20
CA ASP A 140 16.38 6.63 -8.89
C ASP A 140 14.90 7.09 -8.99
N ALA A 141 14.26 7.32 -7.85
CA ALA A 141 12.87 7.80 -7.79
C ALA A 141 12.71 9.20 -8.40
N TRP A 142 13.76 10.02 -8.39
CA TRP A 142 13.82 11.39 -8.94
C TRP A 142 14.19 11.44 -10.42
N ASP A 143 14.43 10.30 -11.08
CA ASP A 143 14.66 10.28 -12.52
C ASP A 143 13.35 10.48 -13.29
N VAL A 144 13.09 11.74 -13.64
CA VAL A 144 11.92 12.21 -14.40
C VAL A 144 12.21 12.40 -15.90
N SER A 145 13.27 11.79 -16.40
CA SER A 145 13.71 11.95 -17.79
C SER A 145 12.76 11.33 -18.83
N ASP A 146 11.87 10.44 -18.40
CA ASP A 146 10.88 9.76 -19.26
C ASP A 146 9.48 9.85 -18.65
N THR A 147 8.52 10.41 -19.39
CA THR A 147 7.13 10.59 -18.95
C THR A 147 6.25 9.36 -19.23
N THR A 148 6.81 8.28 -19.74
CA THR A 148 6.08 7.05 -20.08
C THR A 148 6.36 5.90 -19.10
N VAL A 149 7.06 6.19 -18.00
CA VAL A 149 7.47 5.17 -17.00
C VAL A 149 6.26 4.44 -16.45
N VAL A 150 5.26 5.17 -15.91
CA VAL A 150 4.06 4.56 -15.35
C VAL A 150 3.35 3.70 -16.40
N LYS A 151 3.11 4.24 -17.59
CA LYS A 151 2.50 3.49 -18.69
C LYS A 151 3.26 2.19 -19.01
N SER A 152 4.60 2.21 -18.95
CA SER A 152 5.44 1.07 -19.30
C SER A 152 5.34 -0.10 -18.32
N ILE A 153 4.92 0.15 -17.07
CA ILE A 153 4.81 -0.87 -16.02
C ILE A 153 3.39 -1.40 -15.81
N LEU A 154 2.38 -0.72 -16.35
CA LEU A 154 1.00 -1.19 -16.29
C LEU A 154 0.82 -2.49 -17.11
N PRO A 155 -0.26 -3.27 -16.88
CA PRO A 155 -0.54 -4.48 -17.64
C PRO A 155 -0.44 -4.26 -19.15
N GLY A 156 0.37 -5.07 -19.82
CA GLY A 156 0.68 -4.93 -21.24
C GLY A 156 1.84 -4.00 -21.57
N GLY A 157 2.38 -3.28 -20.60
CA GLY A 157 3.59 -2.44 -20.78
C GLY A 157 4.89 -3.27 -20.81
N GLU A 158 5.90 -2.73 -21.45
CA GLU A 158 7.21 -3.41 -21.68
C GLU A 158 7.96 -3.76 -20.39
N ASN A 159 7.76 -2.98 -19.31
CA ASN A 159 8.40 -3.16 -18.02
C ASN A 159 7.47 -3.81 -16.96
N HIS A 160 6.27 -4.25 -17.37
CA HIS A 160 5.28 -4.81 -16.45
C HIS A 160 5.83 -6.00 -15.64
N GLN A 161 6.45 -6.98 -16.29
CA GLN A 161 6.98 -8.16 -15.62
C GLN A 161 8.11 -7.82 -14.63
N LYS A 162 8.98 -6.88 -14.99
CA LYS A 162 10.02 -6.40 -14.09
C LYS A 162 9.43 -5.78 -12.83
N PHE A 163 8.44 -4.90 -13.02
CA PHE A 163 7.81 -4.20 -11.91
C PHE A 163 6.95 -5.12 -11.03
N ALA A 164 6.26 -6.08 -11.62
CA ALA A 164 5.56 -7.14 -10.88
C ALA A 164 6.52 -7.98 -10.01
N GLY A 165 7.76 -8.21 -10.50
CA GLY A 165 8.82 -8.81 -9.70
C GLY A 165 9.23 -7.95 -8.50
N TRP A 166 9.32 -6.63 -8.67
CA TRP A 166 9.61 -5.68 -7.59
C TRP A 166 8.52 -5.66 -6.51
N LEU A 167 7.25 -5.64 -6.94
CA LEU A 167 6.12 -5.80 -6.00
C LEU A 167 6.17 -7.15 -5.28
N GLY A 168 6.71 -8.20 -5.91
CA GLY A 168 7.00 -9.46 -5.25
C GLY A 168 7.98 -9.33 -4.09
N GLY A 169 9.07 -8.60 -4.29
CA GLY A 169 10.04 -8.31 -3.23
C GLY A 169 9.43 -7.53 -2.06
N VAL A 170 8.56 -6.54 -2.37
CA VAL A 170 7.78 -5.82 -1.33
C VAL A 170 6.87 -6.77 -0.57
N ALA A 171 6.15 -7.66 -1.25
CA ALA A 171 5.30 -8.67 -0.61
C ALA A 171 6.10 -9.58 0.32
N ASP A 172 7.27 -10.07 -0.13
CA ASP A 172 8.16 -10.92 0.66
C ASP A 172 8.66 -10.19 1.92
N PHE A 173 9.01 -8.90 1.80
CA PHE A 173 9.38 -8.09 2.95
C PHE A 173 8.22 -7.95 3.95
N LEU A 174 7.02 -7.60 3.49
CA LEU A 174 5.83 -7.48 4.34
C LEU A 174 5.47 -8.81 5.03
N HIS A 175 5.61 -9.94 4.34
CA HIS A 175 5.43 -11.27 4.93
C HIS A 175 6.45 -11.62 6.00
N SER A 176 7.66 -11.04 5.93
CA SER A 176 8.71 -11.26 6.92
C SER A 176 8.46 -10.55 8.25
N LEU A 177 7.53 -9.58 8.27
CA LEU A 177 7.21 -8.77 9.46
C LEU A 177 6.32 -9.56 10.42
N LYS A 178 6.98 -10.33 11.29
CA LYS A 178 6.32 -11.19 12.29
C LYS A 178 7.04 -11.12 13.62
N THR A 179 6.27 -11.25 14.68
CA THR A 179 6.81 -11.48 16.02
C THR A 179 7.40 -12.90 16.13
N ALA A 180 8.10 -13.20 17.22
CA ALA A 180 8.71 -14.51 17.43
C ALA A 180 7.69 -15.66 17.51
N ASP A 181 6.47 -15.37 17.94
CA ASP A 181 5.33 -16.30 18.01
C ASP A 181 4.51 -16.34 16.71
N GLY A 182 4.97 -15.64 15.66
CA GLY A 182 4.40 -15.71 14.31
C GLY A 182 3.25 -14.74 14.03
N VAL A 183 2.93 -13.84 14.94
CA VAL A 183 1.91 -12.81 14.71
C VAL A 183 2.40 -11.85 13.63
N LYS A 184 1.63 -11.67 12.56
CA LYS A 184 1.93 -10.72 11.49
C LYS A 184 1.77 -9.28 12.00
N ILE A 185 2.78 -8.46 11.79
CA ILE A 185 2.81 -7.07 12.23
C ILE A 185 2.12 -6.18 11.19
N PRO A 186 1.04 -5.46 11.57
CA PRO A 186 0.37 -4.55 10.66
C PRO A 186 1.21 -3.29 10.42
N VAL A 187 1.25 -2.83 9.18
CA VAL A 187 1.95 -1.61 8.76
C VAL A 187 1.05 -0.72 7.93
N LEU A 188 1.33 0.58 7.92
CA LEU A 188 0.77 1.54 6.97
C LEU A 188 1.74 1.69 5.80
N PHE A 189 1.40 1.11 4.65
CA PHE A 189 2.19 1.24 3.43
C PHE A 189 1.78 2.50 2.66
N ARG A 190 2.74 3.38 2.40
CA ARG A 190 2.57 4.69 1.77
C ARG A 190 3.44 4.81 0.50
N PRO A 191 3.16 4.03 -0.55
CA PRO A 191 3.81 4.20 -1.84
C PRO A 191 3.26 5.43 -2.57
N TRP A 192 3.91 5.85 -3.64
CA TRP A 192 3.45 6.86 -4.60
C TRP A 192 3.05 8.20 -3.99
N HIS A 193 3.69 8.56 -2.86
CA HIS A 193 3.47 9.81 -2.14
C HIS A 193 3.93 11.02 -2.95
N GLU A 194 3.52 12.22 -2.55
CA GLU A 194 3.90 13.50 -3.16
C GLU A 194 3.65 13.58 -4.69
N HIS A 195 2.69 12.80 -5.18
CA HIS A 195 2.40 12.66 -6.61
C HIS A 195 1.83 13.93 -7.26
N SER A 196 1.40 14.91 -6.47
CA SER A 196 0.96 16.24 -6.94
C SER A 196 2.14 17.09 -7.39
N GLY A 197 3.35 16.84 -6.87
CA GLY A 197 4.60 17.36 -7.41
C GLY A 197 5.06 16.62 -8.68
N SER A 198 6.18 17.06 -9.25
CA SER A 198 6.73 16.49 -10.50
C SER A 198 8.19 16.05 -10.37
N TRP A 199 8.63 15.77 -9.14
CA TRP A 199 10.00 15.35 -8.84
C TRP A 199 10.19 13.84 -8.74
N PHE A 200 9.11 13.07 -8.75
CA PHE A 200 9.16 11.61 -8.83
C PHE A 200 8.61 11.11 -10.17
N TRP A 201 9.08 9.96 -10.66
CA TRP A 201 8.63 9.40 -11.94
C TRP A 201 7.12 9.04 -11.98
N TRP A 202 6.43 9.02 -10.83
CA TRP A 202 4.97 8.88 -10.69
C TRP A 202 4.25 10.22 -10.46
N GLY A 203 4.94 11.35 -10.61
CA GLY A 203 4.46 12.69 -10.28
C GLY A 203 3.42 13.25 -11.26
N GLU A 204 3.00 14.50 -11.02
CA GLU A 204 1.89 15.15 -11.72
C GLU A 204 2.09 15.24 -13.24
N LYS A 205 3.30 15.60 -13.68
CA LYS A 205 3.62 15.75 -15.12
C LYS A 205 4.13 14.47 -15.76
N LEU A 206 4.29 13.38 -15.00
CA LEU A 206 4.95 12.15 -15.42
C LEU A 206 3.96 11.05 -15.78
N CYS A 207 2.70 11.18 -15.37
CA CYS A 207 1.64 10.25 -15.72
C CYS A 207 0.26 10.92 -15.64
N THR A 208 -0.70 10.39 -16.39
CA THR A 208 -2.10 10.85 -16.31
C THR A 208 -2.74 10.41 -14.98
N PRO A 209 -3.86 11.04 -14.57
CA PRO A 209 -4.62 10.57 -13.41
C PRO A 209 -5.04 9.10 -13.53
N GLU A 210 -5.43 8.65 -14.72
CA GLU A 210 -5.85 7.28 -14.99
C GLU A 210 -4.68 6.30 -14.84
N GLU A 211 -3.50 6.65 -15.35
CA GLU A 211 -2.27 5.85 -15.20
C GLU A 211 -1.85 5.74 -13.74
N TYR A 212 -1.94 6.84 -12.98
CA TYR A 212 -1.64 6.84 -11.54
C TYR A 212 -2.62 5.96 -10.74
N LYS A 213 -3.93 6.07 -11.01
CA LYS A 213 -4.94 5.20 -10.39
C LYS A 213 -4.69 3.74 -10.74
N ALA A 214 -4.38 3.44 -12.00
CA ALA A 214 -4.05 2.09 -12.44
C ALA A 214 -2.78 1.55 -11.76
N LEU A 215 -1.79 2.41 -11.48
CA LEU A 215 -0.59 2.04 -10.70
C LEU A 215 -0.97 1.62 -9.28
N TRP A 216 -1.90 2.35 -8.62
CA TRP A 216 -2.41 1.99 -7.31
C TRP A 216 -3.15 0.65 -7.32
N HIS A 217 -4.10 0.46 -8.25
CA HIS A 217 -4.82 -0.81 -8.39
C HIS A 217 -3.84 -1.97 -8.61
N MET A 218 -2.92 -1.85 -9.58
CA MET A 218 -1.92 -2.87 -9.84
C MET A 218 -1.07 -3.19 -8.59
N THR A 219 -0.70 -2.17 -7.82
CA THR A 219 0.10 -2.34 -6.60
C THR A 219 -0.66 -3.15 -5.56
N VAL A 220 -1.87 -2.70 -5.20
CA VAL A 220 -2.69 -3.34 -4.16
C VAL A 220 -3.12 -4.74 -4.59
N ASP A 221 -3.64 -4.90 -5.81
CA ASP A 221 -4.08 -6.18 -6.35
C ASP A 221 -2.93 -7.20 -6.37
N THR A 222 -1.73 -6.77 -6.77
CA THR A 222 -0.55 -7.66 -6.78
C THR A 222 -0.16 -8.07 -5.37
N LEU A 223 -0.13 -7.15 -4.41
CA LEU A 223 0.21 -7.47 -3.02
C LEU A 223 -0.83 -8.41 -2.41
N GLN A 224 -2.13 -8.16 -2.64
CA GLN A 224 -3.21 -9.03 -2.17
C GLN A 224 -3.16 -10.42 -2.82
N ALA A 225 -2.95 -10.50 -4.14
CA ALA A 225 -2.80 -11.77 -4.85
C ALA A 225 -1.59 -12.59 -4.35
N LYS A 226 -0.57 -11.91 -3.82
CA LYS A 226 0.57 -12.53 -3.15
C LYS A 226 0.30 -12.85 -1.67
N GLY A 227 -0.91 -12.62 -1.16
CA GLY A 227 -1.33 -12.96 0.20
C GLY A 227 -0.90 -11.94 1.27
N VAL A 228 -0.54 -10.71 0.89
CA VAL A 228 -0.30 -9.63 1.86
C VAL A 228 -1.62 -9.24 2.51
N ASP A 229 -1.74 -9.47 3.80
CA ASP A 229 -2.93 -9.26 4.62
C ASP A 229 -2.66 -8.37 5.87
N ASN A 230 -1.40 -7.90 5.99
CA ASN A 230 -0.92 -7.09 7.10
C ASN A 230 -0.57 -5.64 6.71
N ALA A 231 -1.13 -5.13 5.61
CA ALA A 231 -0.93 -3.77 5.17
C ALA A 231 -2.23 -2.97 5.16
N LEU A 232 -2.18 -1.73 5.66
CA LEU A 232 -3.09 -0.63 5.36
C LEU A 232 -2.42 0.29 4.34
N TYR A 233 -3.19 1.02 3.57
CA TYR A 233 -2.67 1.85 2.48
C TYR A 233 -2.95 3.33 2.71
N ALA A 234 -1.93 4.18 2.51
CA ALA A 234 -2.03 5.63 2.66
C ALA A 234 -1.85 6.37 1.34
N TYR A 235 -2.80 7.24 1.02
CA TYR A 235 -2.73 8.19 -0.08
C TYR A 235 -2.30 9.56 0.44
N SER A 236 -1.22 10.13 -0.11
CA SER A 236 -0.60 11.34 0.43
C SER A 236 0.02 12.17 -0.71
N PRO A 237 -0.75 13.13 -1.29
CA PRO A 237 -0.19 14.16 -2.16
C PRO A 237 0.70 15.13 -1.38
N GLY A 238 1.43 15.99 -2.09
CA GLY A 238 2.04 17.19 -1.52
C GLY A 238 0.99 18.28 -1.25
N THR A 239 1.46 19.50 -0.99
CA THR A 239 0.60 20.67 -0.71
C THR A 239 0.15 21.43 -1.95
N GLU A 240 0.41 20.92 -3.17
CA GLU A 240 0.02 21.58 -4.42
C GLU A 240 -1.49 21.64 -4.66
N PRO A 241 -2.31 20.64 -4.25
CA PRO A 241 -3.77 20.72 -4.40
C PRO A 241 -4.37 21.87 -3.60
N LYS A 242 -5.15 22.72 -4.26
CA LYS A 242 -5.76 23.92 -3.67
C LYS A 242 -7.12 23.67 -3.04
N ASP A 243 -7.75 22.57 -3.42
CA ASP A 243 -9.09 22.17 -2.94
C ASP A 243 -9.28 20.67 -3.00
N THR A 244 -10.40 20.21 -2.50
CA THR A 244 -10.78 18.79 -2.49
C THR A 244 -10.83 18.18 -3.89
N THR A 245 -11.22 18.93 -4.91
CA THR A 245 -11.32 18.42 -6.29
C THR A 245 -9.93 18.11 -6.84
N GLU A 246 -8.98 19.02 -6.63
CA GLU A 246 -7.58 18.81 -7.01
C GLU A 246 -6.94 17.69 -6.18
N TYR A 247 -7.21 17.63 -4.87
CA TYR A 247 -6.74 16.56 -3.99
C TYR A 247 -7.20 15.18 -4.46
N LEU A 248 -8.47 15.04 -4.85
CA LEU A 248 -9.07 13.77 -5.27
C LEU A 248 -8.85 13.45 -6.76
N LYS A 249 -8.22 14.32 -7.54
CA LYS A 249 -8.00 14.12 -8.98
C LYS A 249 -7.37 12.77 -9.32
N LYS A 250 -6.37 12.36 -8.54
CA LYS A 250 -5.65 11.09 -8.70
C LYS A 250 -6.03 10.04 -7.65
N TYR A 251 -7.03 10.30 -6.82
CA TYR A 251 -7.45 9.38 -5.76
C TYR A 251 -7.97 8.06 -6.35
N PRO A 252 -7.40 6.91 -5.94
CA PRO A 252 -7.70 5.64 -6.60
C PRO A 252 -9.02 4.98 -6.13
N GLY A 253 -9.62 5.44 -5.01
CA GLY A 253 -10.89 4.94 -4.48
C GLY A 253 -10.79 4.49 -3.02
N ASP A 254 -11.96 4.53 -2.34
CA ASP A 254 -12.08 4.17 -0.92
C ASP A 254 -11.85 2.67 -0.66
N GLU A 255 -12.01 1.84 -1.69
CA GLU A 255 -11.77 0.40 -1.63
C GLU A 255 -10.29 0.03 -1.50
N LEU A 256 -9.39 0.95 -1.91
CA LEU A 256 -7.94 0.72 -1.83
C LEU A 256 -7.30 1.46 -0.66
N ILE A 257 -7.83 2.61 -0.26
CA ILE A 257 -7.16 3.54 0.65
C ILE A 257 -7.80 3.53 2.03
N ASP A 258 -6.99 3.33 3.05
CA ASP A 258 -7.40 3.32 4.47
C ASP A 258 -7.16 4.65 5.16
N VAL A 259 -6.11 5.37 4.74
CA VAL A 259 -5.67 6.63 5.36
C VAL A 259 -5.37 7.65 4.28
N ILE A 260 -5.86 8.87 4.45
CA ILE A 260 -5.52 10.01 3.62
C ILE A 260 -4.64 10.98 4.41
N GLY A 261 -3.72 11.64 3.73
CA GLY A 261 -2.78 12.60 4.31
C GLY A 261 -2.27 13.57 3.26
N PHE A 262 -1.29 14.35 3.61
CA PHE A 262 -0.52 15.17 2.68
C PHE A 262 0.90 15.35 3.21
N ASP A 263 1.83 15.62 2.30
CA ASP A 263 3.23 15.87 2.60
C ASP A 263 3.52 17.37 2.46
N THR A 264 4.17 17.96 3.46
CA THR A 264 4.51 19.37 3.46
C THR A 264 5.90 19.61 4.03
N TYR A 265 6.56 20.66 3.54
CA TYR A 265 7.85 21.11 4.02
C TYR A 265 7.71 22.51 4.65
N GLN A 266 8.14 22.62 5.90
CA GLN A 266 8.07 23.85 6.68
C GLN A 266 9.49 24.43 6.83
N PHE A 267 9.87 25.34 5.95
CA PHE A 267 11.23 25.90 5.90
C PHE A 267 11.44 27.11 6.83
N ASP A 268 10.35 27.75 7.25
CA ASP A 268 10.38 28.89 8.15
C ASP A 268 9.10 28.98 8.98
N ARG A 269 9.08 29.94 9.94
CA ARG A 269 7.94 30.14 10.84
C ARG A 269 6.67 30.56 10.10
N ASP A 270 6.81 31.43 9.08
CA ASP A 270 5.66 31.97 8.36
C ASP A 270 4.99 30.88 7.54
N THR A 271 5.77 30.02 6.89
CA THR A 271 5.28 28.82 6.21
C THR A 271 4.56 27.87 7.20
N TYR A 272 5.12 27.69 8.40
CA TYR A 272 4.50 26.86 9.44
C TYR A 272 3.14 27.39 9.90
N LEU A 273 2.98 28.71 10.01
CA LEU A 273 1.73 29.33 10.46
C LEU A 273 0.69 29.47 9.35
N ALA A 274 1.06 29.30 8.09
CA ALA A 274 0.16 29.37 6.93
C ALA A 274 -0.44 28.00 6.54
N GLY A 275 0.13 26.90 6.98
CA GLY A 275 -0.36 25.52 6.78
C GLY A 275 -1.25 25.11 7.93
#